data_4e511df7d9eb27e92559402b6e7f6ba6
#
_entry.id   4e511df7d9eb27e92559402b6e7f6ba6
#
_cell.length_a   1.000
_cell.length_b   1.000
_cell.length_c   1.000
_cell.angle_alpha   90.00
_cell.angle_beta   90.00
_cell.angle_gamma   90.00
#
_symmetry.space_group_name_H-M   'P 1'
#
loop_
_entity.id
_entity.type
_entity.pdbx_description
1 polymer ?
#
loop_
_entity_poly.entity_id
_entity_poly.type
_entity_poly.pdbx_seq_one_letter_code
_entity_poly.pdbx_strand_id
1 'polypeptide(L)'
;NLGRLGFLSENRPSAVASAILSGEYTVENRAMLKADVHTGNPELDEFPYALNEFTVHRSGAAMLGVEVSLDGVQLPTYWADGLIVSTSSGSTAYSLSAGGPIVLPESKVLIISPIAPHNLNVRPLVVPDNTEIRLRMHSRDENVIYTADNRTAVIPSGAEVGISVAQFSLKRVRLNRSNFIDALTEKLFWGED
;
A
#
# COMPACT_ATOMS: atom_id res chain seq x y z
N ASN A 1 1.49 -1.04 19.20
CA ASN A 1 0.91 -2.05 18.33
C ASN A 1 0.03 -3.00 19.14
N LEU A 2 -1.22 -3.13 18.76
CA LEU A 2 -2.17 -4.07 19.35
C LEU A 2 -2.32 -5.35 18.49
N GLY A 3 -1.70 -5.40 17.31
CA GLY A 3 -1.69 -6.52 16.38
C GLY A 3 -0.40 -7.36 16.47
N ARG A 4 -0.36 -8.47 15.71
CA ARG A 4 0.76 -9.41 15.71
C ARG A 4 1.99 -8.90 14.96
N LEU A 5 1.81 -8.08 13.90
CA LEU A 5 2.88 -7.51 13.09
C LEU A 5 2.58 -6.04 12.79
N GLY A 6 3.45 -5.14 13.18
CA GLY A 6 3.32 -3.74 12.83
C GLY A 6 4.70 -3.08 12.79
N PHE A 7 5.20 -2.78 11.59
CA PHE A 7 6.48 -2.09 11.41
C PHE A 7 6.43 -0.63 11.86
N LEU A 8 5.24 -0.04 11.96
CA LEU A 8 5.06 1.36 12.37
C LEU A 8 5.07 1.54 13.89
N SER A 9 4.86 0.49 14.67
CA SER A 9 4.74 0.55 16.13
C SER A 9 5.90 -0.19 16.79
N GLU A 10 6.95 0.53 17.13
CA GLU A 10 8.22 0.02 17.67
C GLU A 10 8.33 0.22 19.19
N ASN A 11 7.45 1.02 19.79
CA ASN A 11 7.66 1.51 21.16
C ASN A 11 6.55 1.09 22.12
N ARG A 12 6.90 0.90 23.39
CA ARG A 12 5.94 0.70 24.47
C ARG A 12 5.32 2.05 24.86
N PRO A 13 4.01 2.11 25.21
CA PRO A 13 3.33 3.37 25.56
C PRO A 13 4.03 4.18 26.66
N SER A 14 4.59 3.52 27.66
CA SER A 14 5.32 4.17 28.77
C SER A 14 6.58 4.89 28.32
N ALA A 15 7.30 4.36 27.32
CA ALA A 15 8.50 4.99 26.78
C ALA A 15 8.17 6.22 25.92
N VAL A 16 7.02 6.21 25.22
CA VAL A 16 6.61 7.29 24.33
C VAL A 16 6.34 8.58 25.11
N ALA A 17 5.60 8.52 26.23
CA ALA A 17 5.27 9.69 27.03
C ALA A 17 6.56 10.37 27.56
N SER A 18 7.50 9.60 28.11
CA SER A 18 8.76 10.14 28.59
C SER A 18 9.58 10.81 27.50
N ALA A 19 9.74 10.15 26.34
CA ALA A 19 10.52 10.68 25.22
C ALA A 19 9.90 11.95 24.61
N ILE A 20 8.57 12.06 24.56
CA ILE A 20 7.91 13.28 24.10
C ILE A 20 8.18 14.44 25.07
N LEU A 21 8.09 14.21 26.38
CA LEU A 21 8.35 15.23 27.39
C LEU A 21 9.81 15.68 27.43
N SER A 22 10.76 14.79 27.17
CA SER A 22 12.19 15.11 27.11
C SER A 22 12.68 15.63 25.75
N GLY A 23 11.83 15.61 24.72
CA GLY A 23 12.20 16.01 23.35
C GLY A 23 13.09 15.00 22.63
N GLU A 24 13.19 13.75 23.13
CA GLU A 24 14.02 12.69 22.54
C GLU A 24 13.30 11.93 21.43
N TYR A 25 12.84 12.63 20.42
CA TYR A 25 12.16 12.04 19.27
C TYR A 25 12.45 12.81 17.98
N THR A 26 12.19 12.18 16.86
CA THR A 26 12.18 12.79 15.53
C THR A 26 10.79 12.66 14.92
N VAL A 27 10.42 13.58 14.03
CA VAL A 27 9.19 13.50 13.25
C VAL A 27 9.51 13.06 11.83
N GLU A 28 8.98 11.92 11.43
CA GLU A 28 9.07 11.39 10.08
C GLU A 28 7.83 11.71 9.29
N ASN A 29 7.99 12.05 8.01
CA ASN A 29 6.89 12.21 7.08
C ASN A 29 6.69 10.89 6.30
N ARG A 30 5.48 10.34 6.32
CA ARG A 30 5.09 9.17 5.56
C ARG A 30 4.19 9.58 4.41
N ALA A 31 4.52 9.17 3.19
CA ALA A 31 3.66 9.40 2.04
C ALA A 31 2.30 8.76 2.25
N MET A 32 1.25 9.44 1.80
CA MET A 32 -0.11 8.92 1.73
C MET A 32 -0.48 8.79 0.27
N LEU A 33 -1.17 7.72 -0.09
CA LEU A 33 -1.84 7.60 -1.39
C LEU A 33 -3.17 8.32 -1.37
N LYS A 34 -3.55 8.86 -2.52
CA LYS A 34 -4.89 9.38 -2.81
C LYS A 34 -5.48 8.60 -3.98
N ALA A 35 -6.73 8.14 -3.85
CA ALA A 35 -7.49 7.59 -4.96
C ALA A 35 -8.50 8.60 -5.51
N ASP A 36 -8.71 8.55 -6.81
CA ASP A 36 -9.79 9.21 -7.53
C ASP A 36 -10.71 8.12 -8.09
N VAL A 37 -11.73 7.81 -7.31
CA VAL A 37 -12.77 6.80 -7.61
C VAL A 37 -14.00 7.07 -6.76
N HIS A 38 -15.18 6.90 -7.34
CA HIS A 38 -16.43 6.91 -6.57
C HIS A 38 -16.80 5.45 -6.23
N THR A 39 -16.78 5.14 -4.93
CA THR A 39 -16.98 3.77 -4.45
C THR A 39 -18.42 3.49 -4.03
N GLY A 40 -19.22 4.52 -3.79
CA GLY A 40 -20.54 4.42 -3.17
C GLY A 40 -20.47 4.07 -1.66
N ASN A 41 -19.28 3.95 -1.10
CA ASN A 41 -19.06 3.80 0.34
C ASN A 41 -18.66 5.17 0.93
N PRO A 42 -19.50 5.79 1.79
CA PRO A 42 -19.23 7.13 2.33
C PRO A 42 -17.88 7.25 3.02
N GLU A 43 -17.44 6.23 3.76
CA GLU A 43 -16.15 6.24 4.45
C GLU A 43 -14.97 6.38 3.49
N LEU A 44 -15.04 5.73 2.32
CA LEU A 44 -13.99 5.79 1.29
C LEU A 44 -14.10 7.03 0.42
N ASP A 45 -15.33 7.46 0.12
CA ASP A 45 -15.56 8.64 -0.72
C ASP A 45 -15.22 9.95 0.04
N GLU A 46 -15.45 10.02 1.36
CA GLU A 46 -15.09 11.17 2.20
C GLU A 46 -13.59 11.19 2.55
N PHE A 47 -12.96 10.01 2.69
CA PHE A 47 -11.53 9.90 2.99
C PHE A 47 -10.83 8.95 1.99
N PRO A 48 -10.57 9.39 0.74
CA PRO A 48 -10.01 8.58 -0.33
C PRO A 48 -8.47 8.45 -0.22
N TYR A 49 -7.96 8.15 0.98
CA TYR A 49 -6.53 8.08 1.25
C TYR A 49 -6.15 6.74 1.87
N ALA A 50 -4.94 6.28 1.60
CA ALA A 50 -4.33 5.11 2.23
C ALA A 50 -2.89 5.42 2.66
N LEU A 51 -2.49 4.88 3.82
CA LEU A 51 -1.11 4.94 4.30
C LEU A 51 -0.26 3.85 3.67
N ASN A 52 -0.80 2.63 3.59
CA ASN A 52 -0.08 1.48 3.08
C ASN A 52 -0.38 1.25 1.61
N GLU A 53 -1.63 0.92 1.26
CA GLU A 53 -1.96 0.50 -0.10
C GLU A 53 -3.44 0.70 -0.48
N PHE A 54 -3.66 0.80 -1.78
CA PHE A 54 -4.92 0.49 -2.44
C PHE A 54 -4.82 -0.88 -3.11
N THR A 55 -5.91 -1.64 -3.08
CA THR A 55 -5.97 -2.91 -3.79
C THR A 55 -7.24 -3.02 -4.62
N VAL A 56 -7.14 -3.78 -5.70
CA VAL A 56 -8.29 -4.28 -6.46
C VAL A 56 -8.21 -5.81 -6.52
N HIS A 57 -9.33 -6.47 -6.23
CA HIS A 57 -9.42 -7.93 -6.21
C HIS A 57 -10.62 -8.42 -7.02
N ARG A 58 -10.53 -9.63 -7.56
CA ARG A 58 -11.72 -10.33 -8.05
C ARG A 58 -12.71 -10.55 -6.92
N SER A 59 -14.00 -10.41 -7.22
CA SER A 59 -15.08 -10.65 -6.25
C SER A 59 -15.56 -12.09 -6.22
N GLY A 60 -15.32 -12.85 -7.29
CA GLY A 60 -15.75 -14.23 -7.49
C GLY A 60 -14.65 -15.10 -8.07
N ALA A 61 -15.05 -16.11 -8.86
CA ALA A 61 -14.14 -17.06 -9.47
C ALA A 61 -13.57 -16.59 -10.83
N ALA A 62 -14.16 -15.56 -11.44
CA ALA A 62 -13.69 -15.05 -12.72
C ALA A 62 -12.32 -14.40 -12.60
N MET A 63 -11.52 -14.56 -13.65
CA MET A 63 -10.21 -13.93 -13.75
C MET A 63 -10.35 -12.41 -13.79
N LEU A 64 -9.49 -11.70 -13.09
CA LEU A 64 -9.40 -10.26 -13.14
C LEU A 64 -8.25 -9.82 -14.07
N GLY A 65 -8.58 -9.00 -15.07
CA GLY A 65 -7.60 -8.23 -15.83
C GLY A 65 -7.54 -6.81 -15.29
N VAL A 66 -6.35 -6.31 -15.01
CA VAL A 66 -6.13 -4.92 -14.62
C VAL A 66 -5.23 -4.26 -15.65
N GLU A 67 -5.79 -3.34 -16.43
CA GLU A 67 -5.03 -2.44 -17.26
C GLU A 67 -4.41 -1.35 -16.37
N VAL A 68 -3.13 -1.12 -16.52
CA VAL A 68 -2.38 -0.14 -15.74
C VAL A 68 -1.74 0.86 -16.71
N SER A 69 -1.94 2.15 -16.49
CA SER A 69 -1.16 3.18 -17.16
C SER A 69 -0.37 4.01 -16.15
N LEU A 70 0.84 4.39 -16.54
CA LEU A 70 1.77 5.23 -15.78
C LEU A 70 2.00 6.52 -16.59
N ASP A 71 1.58 7.66 -16.07
CA ASP A 71 1.67 8.95 -16.75
C ASP A 71 1.11 8.89 -18.19
N GLY A 72 0.01 8.13 -18.37
CA GLY A 72 -0.63 7.90 -19.67
C GLY A 72 0.00 6.82 -20.55
N VAL A 73 1.12 6.21 -20.15
CA VAL A 73 1.75 5.09 -20.87
C VAL A 73 1.19 3.77 -20.39
N GLN A 74 0.60 3.00 -21.29
CA GLN A 74 -0.05 1.71 -20.99
C GLN A 74 0.98 0.60 -20.76
N LEU A 75 0.84 -0.12 -19.65
CA LEU A 75 1.54 -1.38 -19.40
C LEU A 75 0.75 -2.58 -19.98
N PRO A 76 1.41 -3.74 -20.15
CA PRO A 76 0.67 -4.99 -20.41
C PRO A 76 -0.33 -5.28 -19.29
N THR A 77 -1.52 -5.76 -19.66
CA THR A 77 -2.59 -6.08 -18.71
C THR A 77 -2.12 -7.14 -17.69
N TYR A 78 -2.35 -6.84 -16.41
CA TYR A 78 -2.12 -7.79 -15.32
C TYR A 78 -3.32 -8.73 -15.20
N TRP A 79 -3.13 -10.01 -15.55
CA TRP A 79 -4.10 -11.07 -15.30
C TRP A 79 -3.74 -11.76 -13.99
N ALA A 80 -4.55 -11.52 -12.94
CA ALA A 80 -4.21 -11.90 -11.58
C ALA A 80 -5.48 -12.03 -10.71
N ASP A 81 -5.34 -12.49 -9.48
CA ASP A 81 -6.42 -12.43 -8.48
C ASP A 81 -6.63 -11.02 -7.96
N GLY A 82 -5.64 -10.15 -8.10
CA GLY A 82 -5.71 -8.76 -7.72
C GLY A 82 -4.43 -7.99 -8.04
N LEU A 83 -4.46 -6.69 -7.75
CA LEU A 83 -3.32 -5.79 -7.88
C LEU A 83 -3.27 -4.85 -6.67
N ILE A 84 -2.07 -4.61 -6.17
CA ILE A 84 -1.76 -3.71 -5.07
C ILE A 84 -0.97 -2.54 -5.61
N VAL A 85 -1.34 -1.31 -5.21
CA VAL A 85 -0.51 -0.12 -5.35
C VAL A 85 -0.19 0.37 -3.94
N SER A 86 1.09 0.31 -3.55
CA SER A 86 1.52 0.63 -2.19
C SER A 86 2.54 1.76 -2.13
N THR A 87 2.59 2.43 -0.98
CA THR A 87 3.66 3.35 -0.61
C THR A 87 4.90 2.57 -0.18
N SER A 88 6.03 3.27 0.00
CA SER A 88 7.21 2.71 0.66
C SER A 88 6.90 2.20 2.08
N SER A 89 6.03 2.87 2.84
CA SER A 89 5.54 2.38 4.15
C SER A 89 4.74 1.08 4.02
N GLY A 90 3.90 0.96 2.98
CA GLY A 90 3.09 -0.23 2.68
C GLY A 90 3.89 -1.40 2.13
N SER A 91 5.19 -1.20 1.78
CA SER A 91 6.05 -2.29 1.29
C SER A 91 6.17 -3.46 2.27
N THR A 92 6.00 -3.20 3.57
CA THR A 92 6.02 -4.19 4.65
C THR A 92 4.62 -4.62 5.12
N ALA A 93 3.56 -4.20 4.41
CA ALA A 93 2.17 -4.58 4.63
C ALA A 93 1.72 -5.66 3.63
N TYR A 94 0.57 -5.52 2.98
CA TYR A 94 0.05 -6.54 2.06
C TYR A 94 0.95 -6.76 0.83
N SER A 95 1.64 -5.70 0.36
CA SER A 95 2.62 -5.80 -0.72
C SER A 95 3.71 -6.84 -0.42
N LEU A 96 4.20 -6.92 0.83
CA LEU A 96 5.19 -7.93 1.25
C LEU A 96 4.63 -9.34 1.10
N SER A 97 3.40 -9.59 1.54
CA SER A 97 2.74 -10.89 1.43
C SER A 97 2.49 -11.31 -0.02
N ALA A 98 2.35 -10.35 -0.93
CA ALA A 98 2.23 -10.57 -2.38
C ALA A 98 3.60 -10.71 -3.09
N GLY A 99 4.71 -10.77 -2.34
CA GLY A 99 6.06 -10.90 -2.90
C GLY A 99 6.66 -9.58 -3.40
N GLY A 100 6.12 -8.44 -2.94
CA GLY A 100 6.70 -7.12 -3.20
C GLY A 100 8.03 -6.92 -2.48
N PRO A 101 8.89 -6.01 -2.98
CA PRO A 101 10.17 -5.71 -2.34
C PRO A 101 9.97 -4.95 -1.03
N ILE A 102 10.88 -5.15 -0.07
CA ILE A 102 10.99 -4.28 1.08
C ILE A 102 11.68 -2.99 0.64
N VAL A 103 11.05 -1.86 0.93
CA VAL A 103 11.53 -0.53 0.57
C VAL A 103 11.69 0.30 1.84
N LEU A 104 12.80 1.03 1.94
CA LEU A 104 13.01 1.95 3.05
C LEU A 104 11.91 3.02 3.06
N PRO A 105 11.33 3.31 4.23
CA PRO A 105 10.15 4.17 4.32
C PRO A 105 10.34 5.60 3.81
N GLU A 106 11.58 6.07 3.75
CA GLU A 106 11.95 7.39 3.23
C GLU A 106 12.06 7.44 1.70
N SER A 107 12.02 6.28 1.04
CA SER A 107 12.14 6.20 -0.42
C SER A 107 10.93 6.81 -1.10
N LYS A 108 11.20 7.65 -2.08
CA LYS A 108 10.16 8.32 -2.90
C LYS A 108 9.73 7.44 -4.07
N VAL A 109 9.07 6.34 -3.74
CA VAL A 109 8.59 5.36 -4.72
C VAL A 109 7.22 4.82 -4.37
N LEU A 110 6.52 4.33 -5.39
CA LEU A 110 5.34 3.49 -5.30
C LEU A 110 5.66 2.08 -5.80
N ILE A 111 4.93 1.09 -5.33
CA ILE A 111 5.12 -0.30 -5.69
C ILE A 111 3.81 -0.84 -6.25
N ILE A 112 3.86 -1.45 -7.42
CA ILE A 112 2.74 -2.13 -8.06
C ILE A 112 3.01 -3.63 -7.95
N SER A 113 2.24 -4.34 -7.12
CA SER A 113 2.44 -5.76 -6.84
C SER A 113 1.21 -6.57 -7.26
N PRO A 114 1.34 -7.50 -8.21
CA PRO A 114 0.25 -8.40 -8.58
C PRO A 114 0.03 -9.45 -7.48
N ILE A 115 -1.22 -9.87 -7.29
CA ILE A 115 -1.61 -10.93 -6.36
C ILE A 115 -1.91 -12.18 -7.19
N ALA A 116 -1.16 -13.25 -6.96
CA ALA A 116 -1.27 -14.52 -7.68
C ALA A 116 -1.39 -14.34 -9.22
N PRO A 117 -0.42 -13.69 -9.88
CA PRO A 117 -0.49 -13.44 -11.32
C PRO A 117 -0.48 -14.75 -12.10
N HIS A 118 -1.28 -14.81 -13.17
CA HIS A 118 -1.33 -15.95 -14.08
C HIS A 118 -0.09 -15.99 -14.99
N ASN A 119 0.45 -14.83 -15.34
CA ASN A 119 1.70 -14.75 -16.10
C ASN A 119 2.89 -14.86 -15.15
N LEU A 120 3.62 -15.95 -15.25
CA LEU A 120 4.76 -16.27 -14.37
C LEU A 120 5.97 -15.33 -14.52
N ASN A 121 6.01 -14.53 -15.57
CA ASN A 121 7.09 -13.54 -15.80
C ASN A 121 6.83 -12.19 -15.15
N VAL A 122 5.60 -11.92 -14.70
CA VAL A 122 5.24 -10.65 -14.05
C VAL A 122 5.90 -10.59 -12.68
N ARG A 123 6.44 -9.43 -12.37
CA ARG A 123 7.08 -9.13 -11.08
C ARG A 123 6.55 -7.80 -10.56
N PRO A 124 6.61 -7.55 -9.24
CA PRO A 124 6.36 -6.23 -8.69
C PRO A 124 7.22 -5.16 -9.38
N LEU A 125 6.60 -4.02 -9.69
CA LEU A 125 7.24 -2.89 -10.35
C LEU A 125 7.35 -1.74 -9.36
N VAL A 126 8.54 -1.16 -9.26
CA VAL A 126 8.79 0.04 -8.45
C VAL A 126 8.85 1.25 -9.39
N VAL A 127 8.09 2.28 -9.08
CA VAL A 127 8.01 3.53 -9.87
C VAL A 127 8.24 4.75 -8.96
N PRO A 128 8.65 5.90 -9.51
CA PRO A 128 8.75 7.15 -8.73
C PRO A 128 7.40 7.53 -8.10
N ASP A 129 7.43 8.17 -6.93
CA ASP A 129 6.21 8.55 -6.19
C ASP A 129 5.41 9.69 -6.85
N ASN A 130 6.00 10.40 -7.80
CA ASN A 130 5.31 11.41 -8.60
C ASN A 130 4.60 10.84 -9.84
N THR A 131 4.60 9.53 -10.03
CA THR A 131 3.90 8.86 -11.13
C THR A 131 2.39 8.85 -10.87
N GLU A 132 1.59 9.29 -11.86
CA GLU A 132 0.14 9.09 -11.87
C GLU A 132 -0.17 7.69 -12.37
N ILE A 133 -0.85 6.88 -11.54
CA ILE A 133 -1.23 5.51 -11.86
C ILE A 133 -2.73 5.47 -12.12
N ARG A 134 -3.15 4.89 -13.24
CA ARG A 134 -4.56 4.61 -13.53
C ARG A 134 -4.77 3.12 -13.71
N LEU A 135 -5.80 2.60 -13.04
CA LEU A 135 -6.22 1.22 -13.11
C LEU A 135 -7.59 1.15 -13.76
N ARG A 136 -7.75 0.24 -14.72
CA ARG A 136 -9.06 -0.11 -15.29
C ARG A 136 -9.24 -1.61 -15.20
N MET A 137 -10.31 -2.03 -14.53
CA MET A 137 -10.57 -3.44 -14.26
C MET A 137 -11.45 -4.05 -15.35
N HIS A 138 -11.18 -5.33 -15.66
CA HIS A 138 -11.96 -6.15 -16.58
C HIS A 138 -12.20 -7.52 -15.94
N SER A 139 -13.46 -7.89 -15.75
CA SER A 139 -13.86 -9.20 -15.24
C SER A 139 -15.17 -9.65 -15.92
N ARG A 140 -15.42 -10.96 -15.89
CA ARG A 140 -16.76 -11.50 -16.21
C ARG A 140 -17.73 -11.33 -15.05
N ASP A 141 -17.21 -11.15 -13.82
CA ASP A 141 -18.00 -10.75 -12.68
C ASP A 141 -18.40 -9.28 -12.84
N GLU A 142 -19.61 -8.92 -12.42
CA GLU A 142 -20.12 -7.54 -12.54
C GLU A 142 -19.34 -6.56 -11.67
N ASN A 143 -18.76 -7.05 -10.60
CA ASN A 143 -18.09 -6.24 -9.59
C ASN A 143 -16.69 -6.75 -9.28
N VAL A 144 -15.88 -5.87 -8.70
CA VAL A 144 -14.57 -6.14 -8.10
C VAL A 144 -14.55 -5.58 -6.67
N ILE A 145 -13.66 -6.12 -5.84
CA ILE A 145 -13.42 -5.60 -4.49
C ILE A 145 -12.32 -4.56 -4.56
N TYR A 146 -12.60 -3.36 -4.05
CA TYR A 146 -11.64 -2.28 -3.87
C TYR A 146 -11.36 -2.10 -2.39
N THR A 147 -10.09 -1.90 -2.02
CA THR A 147 -9.73 -1.59 -0.62
C THR A 147 -8.76 -0.42 -0.52
N ALA A 148 -8.87 0.33 0.57
CA ALA A 148 -7.94 1.37 1.00
C ALA A 148 -7.49 1.05 2.44
N ASP A 149 -6.27 0.56 2.62
CA ASP A 149 -5.82 -0.09 3.86
C ASP A 149 -6.86 -1.15 4.29
N ASN A 150 -7.51 -0.99 5.45
CA ASN A 150 -8.52 -1.94 5.97
C ASN A 150 -9.97 -1.61 5.58
N ARG A 151 -10.24 -0.57 4.79
CA ARG A 151 -11.59 -0.18 4.35
C ARG A 151 -11.89 -0.80 3.00
N THR A 152 -13.10 -1.32 2.83
CA THR A 152 -13.49 -2.10 1.65
C THR A 152 -14.74 -1.55 1.01
N ALA A 153 -14.78 -1.55 -0.31
CA ALA A 153 -15.97 -1.32 -1.13
C ALA A 153 -16.06 -2.34 -2.26
N VAL A 154 -17.27 -2.51 -2.78
CA VAL A 154 -17.55 -3.25 -4.00
C VAL A 154 -17.83 -2.22 -5.09
N ILE A 155 -17.05 -2.24 -6.16
CA ILE A 155 -17.19 -1.32 -7.29
C ILE A 155 -17.43 -2.08 -8.60
N PRO A 156 -18.03 -1.46 -9.63
CA PRO A 156 -18.23 -2.12 -10.94
C PRO A 156 -16.92 -2.58 -11.57
N SER A 157 -16.93 -3.72 -12.24
CA SER A 157 -15.72 -4.28 -12.90
C SER A 157 -15.18 -3.39 -14.03
N GLY A 158 -15.97 -2.46 -14.57
CA GLY A 158 -15.53 -1.48 -15.56
C GLY A 158 -15.07 -0.14 -14.99
N ALA A 159 -15.02 -0.01 -13.66
CA ALA A 159 -14.59 1.22 -13.01
C ALA A 159 -13.11 1.55 -13.31
N GLU A 160 -12.81 2.84 -13.28
CA GLU A 160 -11.44 3.35 -13.37
C GLU A 160 -11.05 3.94 -12.01
N VAL A 161 -9.82 3.68 -11.57
CA VAL A 161 -9.25 4.18 -10.32
C VAL A 161 -7.97 4.94 -10.63
N GLY A 162 -7.97 6.26 -10.40
CA GLY A 162 -6.77 7.08 -10.43
C GLY A 162 -6.06 7.02 -9.08
N ILE A 163 -4.74 6.81 -9.06
CA ILE A 163 -3.94 6.76 -7.84
C ILE A 163 -2.74 7.68 -7.98
N SER A 164 -2.52 8.51 -6.97
CA SER A 164 -1.37 9.42 -6.87
C SER A 164 -0.95 9.58 -5.41
N VAL A 165 0.20 10.19 -5.16
CA VAL A 165 0.58 10.60 -3.80
C VAL A 165 -0.23 11.82 -3.39
N ALA A 166 -0.75 11.83 -2.17
CA ALA A 166 -1.47 12.95 -1.59
C ALA A 166 -0.55 14.17 -1.38
N GLN A 167 -1.13 15.38 -1.41
CA GLN A 167 -0.39 16.63 -1.17
C GLN A 167 0.06 16.83 0.29
N PHE A 168 -0.33 15.93 1.18
CA PHE A 168 0.07 15.92 2.59
C PHE A 168 0.69 14.58 2.97
N SER A 169 1.39 14.55 4.10
CA SER A 169 2.00 13.34 4.65
C SER A 169 1.49 13.07 6.06
N LEU A 170 1.47 11.80 6.45
CA LEU A 170 1.29 11.42 7.84
C LEU A 170 2.57 11.73 8.61
N LYS A 171 2.44 12.48 9.70
CA LYS A 171 3.55 12.76 10.62
C LYS A 171 3.63 11.66 11.68
N ARG A 172 4.72 10.90 11.68
CA ARG A 172 4.99 9.85 12.66
C ARG A 172 6.08 10.31 13.64
N VAL A 173 5.81 10.20 14.93
CA VAL A 173 6.84 10.37 15.95
C VAL A 173 7.66 9.09 16.06
N ARG A 174 8.98 9.18 15.87
CA ARG A 174 9.93 8.08 16.07
C ARG A 174 10.84 8.42 17.26
N LEU A 175 10.99 7.49 18.19
CA LEU A 175 11.95 7.65 19.27
C LEU A 175 13.39 7.40 18.75
N ASN A 176 14.36 8.14 19.28
CA ASN A 176 15.74 8.15 18.77
C ASN A 176 16.47 6.78 18.86
N ARG A 177 15.90 5.82 19.59
CA ARG A 177 16.50 4.48 19.80
C ARG A 177 15.99 3.40 18.85
N SER A 178 15.07 3.73 17.95
CA SER A 178 14.51 2.76 17.00
C SER A 178 14.93 3.07 15.57
N ASN A 179 15.25 2.04 14.79
CA ASN A 179 15.50 2.17 13.36
C ASN A 179 14.77 1.07 12.58
N PHE A 180 14.59 1.30 11.29
CA PHE A 180 13.86 0.38 10.42
C PHE A 180 14.57 -0.97 10.25
N ILE A 181 15.89 -0.99 10.26
CA ILE A 181 16.68 -2.22 10.06
C ILE A 181 16.52 -3.15 11.28
N ASP A 182 16.59 -2.60 12.50
CA ASP A 182 16.34 -3.40 13.70
C ASP A 182 14.93 -4.00 13.68
N ALA A 183 13.92 -3.21 13.22
CA ALA A 183 12.56 -3.70 13.07
C ALA A 183 12.45 -4.83 12.02
N LEU A 184 13.22 -4.82 10.94
CA LEU A 184 13.28 -5.91 9.96
C LEU A 184 13.83 -7.19 10.58
N THR A 185 14.97 -7.08 11.27
CA THR A 185 15.61 -8.24 11.92
C THR A 185 14.69 -8.85 12.98
N GLU A 186 14.17 -8.03 13.90
CA GLU A 186 13.32 -8.52 14.99
C GLU A 186 11.97 -9.09 14.53
N LYS A 187 11.35 -8.52 13.50
CA LYS A 187 9.97 -8.87 13.10
C LYS A 187 9.88 -9.87 11.97
N LEU A 188 10.88 -9.94 11.10
CA LEU A 188 10.94 -10.91 10.00
C LEU A 188 11.92 -12.05 10.27
N PHE A 189 12.61 -12.04 11.41
CA PHE A 189 13.66 -13.01 11.72
C PHE A 189 14.73 -13.05 10.62
N TRP A 190 15.04 -11.88 10.05
CA TRP A 190 15.90 -11.78 8.90
C TRP A 190 17.36 -12.01 9.29
N GLY A 191 17.92 -13.14 8.82
CA GLY A 191 19.27 -13.58 9.14
C GLY A 191 19.37 -14.45 10.40
N GLU A 192 18.25 -14.93 10.95
CA GLU A 192 18.24 -16.00 11.95
C GLU A 192 18.17 -17.36 11.21
N ASP A 193 19.17 -18.22 11.47
CA ASP A 193 19.24 -19.60 10.97
C ASP A 193 18.38 -20.56 11.81
#